data_2fca47ed36b1f4bf662c95de1b976bb3
#
_entry.id   2fca47ed36b1f4bf662c95de1b976bb3
#
_cell.length_a   1.000
_cell.length_b   1.000
_cell.length_c   1.000
_cell.angle_alpha   90.00
_cell.angle_beta   90.00
_cell.angle_gamma   90.00
#
_symmetry.space_group_name_H-M   'P 1'
#
loop_
_entity.id
_entity.type
_entity.pdbx_description
1 polymer ?
#
loop_
_entity_poly.entity_id
_entity_poly.type
_entity_poly.pdbx_seq_one_letter_code
_entity_poly.pdbx_strand_id
1 'polypeptide(L)'
;LVGSEMCIRDRNNQVKIREILEKQIQCPVILENNVKAFAEAEMLYGVGKYGNNIVFIKWGPGVGSAIVVDNKLYEGNQHNAAEIGHYIIEPDGLKCRCGRHGCLETRVSMFALCDRIKEIYSKENTPVLYEETAGDKNLITRELLTSWVENEGNGYITRMDKTISEILVGAIERMARVAVNVLTILAPDCTIVFGSMFENTSIYKLFIQYCTKYDENYTDKLISRSHLSDKMAYIGGTALIAVSYTHLTLPTKLEV
;
A
#
# COMPACT_ATOMS: atom_id res chain seq x y z
N LEU A 1 10.99 2.49 20.40
CA LEU A 1 11.23 2.69 18.96
C LEU A 1 10.26 1.83 18.18
N VAL A 2 9.55 2.44 17.25
CA VAL A 2 8.66 1.70 16.36
C VAL A 2 9.28 1.70 14.97
N GLY A 3 9.52 0.52 14.43
CA GLY A 3 10.03 0.33 13.09
C GLY A 3 9.11 -0.57 12.28
N SER A 4 9.08 -0.42 10.98
CA SER A 4 8.43 -1.39 10.12
C SER A 4 9.31 -2.62 9.99
N GLU A 5 8.81 -3.77 10.41
CA GLU A 5 9.43 -5.01 10.02
C GLU A 5 9.34 -5.13 8.51
N MET A 6 10.45 -4.89 7.88
CA MET A 6 10.50 -5.05 6.45
C MET A 6 10.46 -6.53 6.10
N CYS A 7 9.34 -6.92 5.51
CA CYS A 7 9.27 -8.01 4.54
C CYS A 7 10.19 -9.20 4.81
N ILE A 8 9.72 -10.35 4.57
CA ILE A 8 10.35 -11.61 4.14
C ILE A 8 11.91 -11.68 4.19
N ARG A 9 12.63 -10.58 3.92
CA ARG A 9 14.09 -10.53 3.95
C ARG A 9 14.67 -10.75 5.37
N ASP A 10 14.06 -10.14 6.37
CA ASP A 10 14.53 -10.28 7.76
C ASP A 10 14.12 -11.62 8.35
N ARG A 11 12.98 -12.16 7.93
CA ARG A 11 12.53 -13.51 8.29
C ARG A 11 13.44 -14.59 7.75
N ASN A 12 13.92 -14.47 6.52
CA ASN A 12 14.81 -15.44 5.89
C ASN A 12 16.24 -15.41 6.46
N ASN A 13 16.68 -14.26 6.96
CA ASN A 13 18.03 -14.09 7.49
C ASN A 13 18.12 -14.30 9.01
N GLN A 14 17.01 -14.61 9.70
CA GLN A 14 16.93 -14.81 11.15
C GLN A 14 17.58 -13.66 11.97
N VAL A 15 17.58 -12.44 11.43
CA VAL A 15 18.14 -11.28 12.14
C VAL A 15 17.15 -10.87 13.22
N LYS A 16 17.59 -10.96 14.47
CA LYS A 16 16.79 -10.59 15.65
C LYS A 16 16.84 -9.07 15.87
N ILE A 17 16.25 -8.31 14.98
CA ILE A 17 16.30 -6.84 14.96
C ILE A 17 15.82 -6.25 16.29
N ARG A 18 14.72 -6.76 16.85
CA ARG A 18 14.19 -6.31 18.14
C ARG A 18 15.25 -6.43 19.24
N GLU A 19 15.84 -7.62 19.43
CA GLU A 19 16.84 -7.87 20.47
C GLU A 19 18.09 -6.98 20.30
N ILE A 20 18.52 -6.77 19.06
CA ILE A 20 19.66 -5.91 18.75
C ILE A 20 19.37 -4.46 19.13
N LEU A 21 18.19 -3.94 18.73
CA LEU A 21 17.80 -2.57 19.02
C LEU A 21 17.58 -2.36 20.51
N GLU A 22 16.85 -3.24 21.22
CA GLU A 22 16.63 -3.16 22.66
C GLU A 22 17.94 -3.10 23.43
N LYS A 23 18.92 -3.91 23.00
CA LYS A 23 20.26 -3.91 23.63
C LYS A 23 21.02 -2.60 23.40
N GLN A 24 20.86 -1.98 22.23
CA GLN A 24 21.55 -0.73 21.88
C GLN A 24 20.93 0.48 22.56
N ILE A 25 19.61 0.58 22.55
CA ILE A 25 18.89 1.78 23.03
C ILE A 25 18.38 1.65 24.46
N GLN A 26 18.47 0.46 25.04
CA GLN A 26 17.99 0.13 26.41
C GLN A 26 16.53 0.52 26.67
N CYS A 27 15.69 0.41 25.67
CA CYS A 27 14.25 0.68 25.73
C CYS A 27 13.49 -0.47 25.05
N PRO A 28 12.26 -0.77 25.47
CA PRO A 28 11.40 -1.72 24.77
C PRO A 28 11.21 -1.33 23.29
N VAL A 29 11.27 -2.31 22.39
CA VAL A 29 11.13 -2.12 20.94
C VAL A 29 9.91 -2.87 20.44
N ILE A 30 9.01 -2.16 19.76
CA ILE A 30 7.88 -2.72 19.05
C ILE A 30 8.22 -2.71 17.55
N LEU A 31 8.15 -3.88 16.92
CA LEU A 31 8.28 -4.02 15.48
C LEU A 31 6.93 -4.40 14.90
N GLU A 32 6.47 -3.64 13.90
CA GLU A 32 5.23 -3.91 13.22
C GLU A 32 5.34 -3.57 11.72
N ASN A 33 4.52 -4.23 10.90
CA ASN A 33 4.37 -3.87 9.50
C ASN A 33 3.83 -2.44 9.38
N ASN A 34 4.42 -1.63 8.50
CA ASN A 34 4.05 -0.22 8.37
C ASN A 34 2.59 -0.01 7.94
N VAL A 35 1.98 -0.94 7.21
CA VAL A 35 0.57 -0.86 6.83
C VAL A 35 -0.33 -1.17 8.02
N LYS A 36 0.04 -2.16 8.83
CA LYS A 36 -0.68 -2.51 10.05
C LYS A 36 -0.59 -1.41 11.09
N ALA A 37 0.61 -0.85 11.28
CA ALA A 37 0.81 0.31 12.16
C ALA A 37 -0.03 1.52 11.72
N PHE A 38 -0.15 1.75 10.42
CA PHE A 38 -0.99 2.81 9.89
C PHE A 38 -2.49 2.52 10.07
N ALA A 39 -2.90 1.26 9.93
CA ALA A 39 -4.28 0.86 10.19
C ALA A 39 -4.69 1.15 11.65
N GLU A 40 -3.82 0.88 12.62
CA GLU A 40 -4.04 1.27 14.02
C GLU A 40 -4.19 2.78 14.19
N ALA A 41 -3.38 3.58 13.50
CA ALA A 41 -3.51 5.03 13.52
C ALA A 41 -4.84 5.52 12.92
N GLU A 42 -5.26 4.94 11.81
CA GLU A 42 -6.55 5.26 11.19
C GLU A 42 -7.74 4.87 12.08
N MET A 43 -7.65 3.76 12.79
CA MET A 43 -8.68 3.36 13.75
C MET A 43 -8.77 4.32 14.93
N LEU A 44 -7.65 4.86 15.40
CA LEU A 44 -7.61 5.78 16.54
C LEU A 44 -7.96 7.22 16.16
N TYR A 45 -7.47 7.70 15.03
CA TYR A 45 -7.45 9.13 14.70
C TYR A 45 -8.12 9.46 13.36
N GLY A 46 -8.28 8.49 12.50
CA GLY A 46 -8.75 8.67 11.12
C GLY A 46 -10.22 8.31 10.92
N VAL A 47 -10.54 8.04 9.67
CA VAL A 47 -11.89 7.61 9.24
C VAL A 47 -12.22 6.18 9.66
N GLY A 48 -11.23 5.36 9.94
CA GLY A 48 -11.39 3.96 10.36
C GLY A 48 -12.15 3.77 11.65
N LYS A 49 -12.21 4.79 12.52
CA LYS A 49 -12.96 4.75 13.79
C LYS A 49 -14.48 4.57 13.64
N TYR A 50 -15.01 4.68 12.41
CA TYR A 50 -16.44 4.55 12.14
C TYR A 50 -16.85 3.16 11.58
N GLY A 51 -15.91 2.22 11.47
CA GLY A 51 -16.18 0.87 11.00
C GLY A 51 -15.62 -0.19 11.95
N ASN A 52 -16.28 -1.34 12.03
CA ASN A 52 -15.83 -2.49 12.82
C ASN A 52 -15.01 -3.47 11.98
N ASN A 53 -15.37 -3.58 10.69
CA ASN A 53 -14.72 -4.44 9.72
C ASN A 53 -14.16 -3.56 8.59
N ILE A 54 -12.87 -3.42 8.52
CA ILE A 54 -12.22 -2.44 7.66
C ILE A 54 -11.11 -3.10 6.86
N VAL A 55 -11.02 -2.78 5.58
CA VAL A 55 -9.88 -3.12 4.74
C VAL A 55 -9.05 -1.87 4.47
N PHE A 56 -7.77 -1.95 4.76
CA PHE A 56 -6.79 -0.92 4.43
C PHE A 56 -5.96 -1.37 3.26
N ILE A 57 -5.82 -0.53 2.25
CA ILE A 57 -5.01 -0.82 1.05
C ILE A 57 -4.02 0.30 0.82
N LYS A 58 -2.73 -0.05 0.85
CA LYS A 58 -1.62 0.84 0.51
C LYS A 58 -1.15 0.58 -0.91
N TRP A 59 -1.02 1.65 -1.71
CA TRP A 59 -0.41 1.58 -3.03
C TRP A 59 0.59 2.71 -3.24
N GLY A 60 1.82 2.34 -3.55
CA GLY A 60 2.93 3.25 -3.76
C GLY A 60 4.18 2.48 -4.17
N PRO A 61 5.34 2.70 -3.53
CA PRO A 61 6.57 1.95 -3.82
C PRO A 61 6.38 0.44 -3.79
N GLY A 62 5.54 -0.06 -2.88
CA GLY A 62 5.04 -1.43 -2.82
C GLY A 62 3.53 -1.44 -2.67
N VAL A 63 2.96 -2.65 -2.56
CA VAL A 63 1.55 -2.89 -2.29
C VAL A 63 1.40 -3.66 -0.99
N GLY A 64 0.58 -3.16 -0.09
CA GLY A 64 0.28 -3.84 1.17
C GLY A 64 -1.18 -3.64 1.56
N SER A 65 -1.63 -4.39 2.55
CA SER A 65 -2.92 -4.16 3.17
C SER A 65 -2.92 -4.55 4.64
N ALA A 66 -3.97 -4.13 5.33
CA ALA A 66 -4.32 -4.59 6.66
C ALA A 66 -5.81 -4.83 6.72
N ILE A 67 -6.23 -5.76 7.55
CA ILE A 67 -7.63 -6.14 7.73
C ILE A 67 -7.96 -5.99 9.21
N VAL A 68 -9.07 -5.32 9.49
CA VAL A 68 -9.64 -5.20 10.82
C VAL A 68 -10.96 -5.96 10.82
N VAL A 69 -11.17 -6.80 11.81
CA VAL A 69 -12.39 -7.57 12.05
C VAL A 69 -12.80 -7.34 13.49
N ASP A 70 -14.07 -6.95 13.72
CA ASP A 70 -14.59 -6.64 15.06
C ASP A 70 -13.70 -5.67 15.84
N ASN A 71 -13.27 -4.59 15.20
CA ASN A 71 -12.36 -3.57 15.75
C ASN A 71 -10.98 -4.09 16.16
N LYS A 72 -10.55 -5.24 15.67
CA LYS A 72 -9.24 -5.81 15.96
C LYS A 72 -8.47 -6.05 14.67
N LEU A 73 -7.20 -5.69 14.67
CA LEU A 73 -6.30 -5.99 13.58
C LEU A 73 -6.20 -7.51 13.40
N TYR A 74 -6.47 -8.00 12.21
CA TYR A 74 -6.31 -9.41 11.88
C TYR A 74 -4.86 -9.71 11.52
N GLU A 75 -4.15 -10.31 12.44
CA GLU A 75 -2.73 -10.59 12.28
C GLU A 75 -2.47 -11.87 11.47
N GLY A 76 -3.38 -12.85 11.57
CA GLY A 76 -3.20 -14.17 10.98
C GLY A 76 -2.12 -14.98 11.72
N ASN A 77 -1.77 -16.14 11.14
CA ASN A 77 -0.67 -16.95 11.67
C ASN A 77 0.68 -16.25 11.38
N GLN A 78 1.52 -16.12 12.38
CA GLN A 78 2.85 -15.51 12.28
C GLN A 78 2.83 -14.05 11.70
N HIS A 79 1.78 -13.29 11.99
CA HIS A 79 1.60 -11.91 11.54
C HIS A 79 1.65 -11.72 10.01
N ASN A 80 1.25 -12.75 9.24
CA ASN A 80 1.35 -12.79 7.77
C ASN A 80 0.02 -12.53 7.05
N ALA A 81 -1.03 -12.10 7.73
CA ALA A 81 -2.30 -11.80 7.09
C ALA A 81 -2.24 -10.55 6.23
N ALA A 82 -3.16 -10.47 5.29
CA ALA A 82 -3.40 -9.29 4.46
C ALA A 82 -2.29 -8.92 3.47
N GLU A 83 -1.44 -9.83 3.06
CA GLU A 83 -0.35 -9.59 2.11
C GLU A 83 -0.86 -9.59 0.65
N ILE A 84 -1.80 -8.69 0.30
CA ILE A 84 -2.44 -8.64 -1.04
C ILE A 84 -1.45 -8.35 -2.17
N GLY A 85 -0.36 -7.63 -1.91
CA GLY A 85 0.71 -7.41 -2.88
C GLY A 85 1.32 -8.70 -3.40
N HIS A 86 1.18 -9.78 -2.62
CA HIS A 86 1.67 -11.09 -2.97
C HIS A 86 0.58 -12.05 -3.49
N TYR A 87 -0.62 -11.55 -3.76
CA TYR A 87 -1.66 -12.30 -4.45
C TYR A 87 -1.21 -12.61 -5.88
N ILE A 88 -1.29 -13.89 -6.29
CA ILE A 88 -0.84 -14.33 -7.62
C ILE A 88 -1.92 -13.96 -8.64
N ILE A 89 -1.57 -13.06 -9.56
CA ILE A 89 -2.46 -12.62 -10.65
C ILE A 89 -2.04 -13.19 -12.02
N GLU A 90 -0.80 -13.62 -12.15
CA GLU A 90 -0.22 -14.20 -13.36
C GLU A 90 0.69 -15.36 -12.94
N PRO A 91 0.22 -16.64 -12.92
CA PRO A 91 1.00 -17.76 -12.38
C PRO A 91 2.41 -17.90 -12.97
N ASP A 92 2.56 -17.64 -14.29
CA ASP A 92 3.84 -17.67 -15.01
C ASP A 92 4.50 -16.28 -15.14
N GLY A 93 4.09 -15.33 -14.30
CA GLY A 93 4.56 -13.96 -14.33
C GLY A 93 5.94 -13.76 -13.72
N LEU A 94 6.33 -12.50 -13.53
CA LEU A 94 7.63 -12.11 -13.02
C LEU A 94 7.90 -12.68 -11.62
N LYS A 95 9.18 -13.01 -11.37
CA LYS A 95 9.63 -13.45 -10.05
C LYS A 95 9.47 -12.32 -9.03
N CYS A 96 8.79 -12.60 -7.95
CA CYS A 96 8.63 -11.67 -6.83
C CYS A 96 9.74 -11.85 -5.79
N ARG A 97 10.06 -10.79 -5.06
CA ARG A 97 11.00 -10.84 -3.92
C ARG A 97 10.57 -11.82 -2.83
N CYS A 98 9.27 -12.14 -2.73
CA CYS A 98 8.77 -13.16 -1.80
C CYS A 98 9.09 -14.61 -2.23
N GLY A 99 9.75 -14.82 -3.35
CA GLY A 99 10.10 -16.14 -3.91
C GLY A 99 9.05 -16.72 -4.87
N ARG A 100 7.82 -16.22 -4.85
CA ARG A 100 6.73 -16.63 -5.77
C ARG A 100 6.86 -15.94 -7.13
N HIS A 101 6.06 -16.38 -8.11
CA HIS A 101 5.94 -15.74 -9.41
C HIS A 101 4.55 -15.11 -9.58
N GLY A 102 4.48 -14.05 -10.36
CA GLY A 102 3.22 -13.39 -10.77
C GLY A 102 2.44 -12.70 -9.68
N CYS A 103 3.10 -12.29 -8.61
CA CYS A 103 2.48 -11.48 -7.56
C CYS A 103 1.99 -10.12 -8.10
N LEU A 104 0.89 -9.61 -7.56
CA LEU A 104 0.33 -8.30 -7.92
C LEU A 104 1.40 -7.20 -7.87
N GLU A 105 2.19 -7.15 -6.82
CA GLU A 105 3.25 -6.15 -6.62
C GLU A 105 4.23 -6.07 -7.80
N THR A 106 4.51 -7.19 -8.47
CA THR A 106 5.42 -7.21 -9.63
C THR A 106 4.87 -6.51 -10.87
N ARG A 107 3.60 -6.13 -10.87
CA ARG A 107 2.92 -5.46 -11.99
C ARG A 107 2.41 -4.06 -11.67
N VAL A 108 2.17 -3.76 -10.39
CA VAL A 108 1.50 -2.50 -10.03
C VAL A 108 2.31 -1.61 -9.09
N SER A 109 3.35 -2.11 -8.42
CA SER A 109 4.19 -1.26 -7.57
C SER A 109 4.92 -0.19 -8.39
N MET A 110 5.21 0.96 -7.78
CA MET A 110 5.97 2.02 -8.47
C MET A 110 7.33 1.52 -8.96
N PHE A 111 7.97 0.59 -8.25
CA PHE A 111 9.21 -0.04 -8.73
C PHE A 111 8.96 -0.80 -10.03
N ALA A 112 7.94 -1.66 -10.05
CA ALA A 112 7.60 -2.44 -11.23
C ALA A 112 7.19 -1.55 -12.41
N LEU A 113 6.47 -0.45 -12.15
CA LEU A 113 6.10 0.53 -13.18
C LEU A 113 7.33 1.23 -13.74
N CYS A 114 8.27 1.69 -12.89
CA CYS A 114 9.54 2.27 -13.34
C CYS A 114 10.32 1.30 -14.23
N ASP A 115 10.46 0.05 -13.80
CA ASP A 115 11.20 -0.96 -14.54
C ASP A 115 10.54 -1.22 -15.90
N ARG A 116 9.21 -1.33 -15.92
CA ARG A 116 8.45 -1.54 -17.16
C ARG A 116 8.56 -0.34 -18.12
N ILE A 117 8.50 0.89 -17.61
CA ILE A 117 8.68 2.10 -18.42
C ILE A 117 10.11 2.13 -18.97
N LYS A 118 11.11 1.79 -18.17
CA LYS A 118 12.50 1.69 -18.64
C LYS A 118 12.68 0.65 -19.76
N GLU A 119 11.95 -0.46 -19.73
CA GLU A 119 12.03 -1.48 -20.80
C GLU A 119 11.59 -0.94 -22.16
N ILE A 120 10.52 -0.10 -22.19
CA ILE A 120 9.95 0.43 -23.43
C ILE A 120 10.52 1.79 -23.83
N TYR A 121 11.37 2.38 -23.00
CA TYR A 121 11.90 3.73 -23.18
C TYR A 121 12.69 3.88 -24.47
N SER A 122 12.21 4.68 -25.37
CA SER A 122 12.88 5.10 -26.61
C SER A 122 12.24 6.38 -27.14
N LYS A 123 12.93 7.04 -28.09
CA LYS A 123 12.40 8.24 -28.74
C LYS A 123 11.10 7.95 -29.52
N GLU A 124 10.94 6.73 -30.02
CA GLU A 124 9.77 6.29 -30.80
C GLU A 124 8.60 5.92 -29.90
N ASN A 125 8.84 5.17 -28.81
CA ASN A 125 7.78 4.63 -27.96
C ASN A 125 7.33 5.60 -26.86
N THR A 126 8.23 6.44 -26.41
CA THR A 126 8.00 7.37 -25.29
C THR A 126 8.58 8.75 -25.58
N PRO A 127 8.14 9.42 -26.68
CA PRO A 127 8.73 10.68 -27.14
C PRO A 127 8.64 11.80 -26.09
N VAL A 128 7.52 11.91 -25.36
CA VAL A 128 7.34 12.94 -24.33
C VAL A 128 8.31 12.73 -23.19
N LEU A 129 8.38 11.51 -22.67
CA LEU A 129 9.33 11.15 -21.60
C LEU A 129 10.78 11.28 -22.06
N TYR A 130 11.06 10.95 -23.33
CA TYR A 130 12.39 11.06 -23.90
C TYR A 130 12.87 12.51 -23.95
N GLU A 131 12.01 13.45 -24.30
CA GLU A 131 12.30 14.89 -24.25
C GLU A 131 12.45 15.39 -22.81
N GLU A 132 11.55 14.99 -21.90
CA GLU A 132 11.60 15.38 -20.48
C GLU A 132 12.89 14.94 -19.79
N THR A 133 13.40 13.76 -20.13
CA THR A 133 14.64 13.21 -19.56
C THR A 133 15.89 13.52 -20.39
N ALA A 134 15.76 14.32 -21.46
CA ALA A 134 16.85 14.59 -22.41
C ALA A 134 17.57 13.32 -22.91
N GLY A 135 16.83 12.20 -23.05
CA GLY A 135 17.34 10.90 -23.49
C GLY A 135 18.04 10.09 -22.40
N ASP A 136 18.11 10.57 -21.16
CA ASP A 136 18.73 9.82 -20.06
C ASP A 136 17.72 8.92 -19.34
N LYS A 137 17.82 7.61 -19.62
CA LYS A 137 16.99 6.56 -18.99
C LYS A 137 17.14 6.49 -17.46
N ASN A 138 18.25 6.94 -16.90
CA ASN A 138 18.49 6.88 -15.46
C ASN A 138 17.63 7.89 -14.69
N LEU A 139 17.13 8.92 -15.35
CA LEU A 139 16.19 9.88 -14.78
C LEU A 139 14.78 9.31 -14.57
N ILE A 140 14.48 8.12 -15.11
CA ILE A 140 13.22 7.41 -14.85
C ILE A 140 13.29 6.82 -13.44
N THR A 141 12.94 7.62 -12.45
CA THR A 141 12.98 7.26 -11.04
C THR A 141 11.57 7.22 -10.44
N ARG A 142 11.46 6.74 -9.21
CA ARG A 142 10.18 6.77 -8.47
C ARG A 142 9.73 8.21 -8.21
N GLU A 143 10.68 9.09 -7.95
CA GLU A 143 10.45 10.51 -7.71
C GLU A 143 9.83 11.16 -8.96
N LEU A 144 10.31 10.81 -10.15
CA LEU A 144 9.71 11.27 -11.40
C LEU A 144 8.27 10.74 -11.54
N LEU A 145 8.04 9.44 -11.30
CA LEU A 145 6.67 8.90 -11.29
C LEU A 145 5.79 9.57 -10.23
N THR A 146 6.32 9.83 -9.04
CA THR A 146 5.59 10.53 -7.99
C THR A 146 5.22 11.94 -8.41
N SER A 147 6.12 12.67 -9.06
CA SER A 147 5.83 14.02 -9.57
C SER A 147 4.71 14.03 -10.63
N TRP A 148 4.60 12.99 -11.43
CA TRP A 148 3.46 12.83 -12.36
C TRP A 148 2.15 12.52 -11.63
N VAL A 149 2.26 11.84 -10.48
CA VAL A 149 1.12 11.46 -9.65
C VAL A 149 0.64 12.65 -8.81
N GLU A 150 1.55 13.47 -8.28
CA GLU A 150 1.25 14.58 -7.36
C GLU A 150 0.73 15.84 -8.08
N ASN A 151 1.03 16.04 -9.35
CA ASN A 151 0.61 17.21 -10.10
C ASN A 151 -0.90 17.20 -10.41
N GLU A 152 -1.71 17.44 -9.39
CA GLU A 152 -3.15 17.60 -9.50
C GLU A 152 -3.49 18.85 -10.33
N GLY A 153 -4.23 18.66 -11.39
CA GLY A 153 -4.91 19.76 -12.05
C GLY A 153 -5.02 19.72 -13.57
N ASN A 154 -4.22 18.96 -14.28
CA ASN A 154 -4.15 19.08 -15.74
C ASN A 154 -4.23 17.77 -16.54
N GLY A 155 -4.90 16.73 -16.05
CA GLY A 155 -5.12 15.52 -16.84
C GLY A 155 -3.80 14.85 -17.30
N TYR A 156 -2.84 14.72 -16.41
CA TYR A 156 -1.49 14.23 -16.75
C TYR A 156 -1.50 12.87 -17.45
N ILE A 157 -2.43 11.97 -17.07
CA ILE A 157 -2.59 10.67 -17.76
C ILE A 157 -2.91 10.86 -19.25
N THR A 158 -3.53 11.99 -19.62
CA THR A 158 -3.89 12.31 -21.03
C THR A 158 -2.76 13.02 -21.78
N ARG A 159 -1.73 13.50 -21.09
CA ARG A 159 -0.56 14.18 -21.69
C ARG A 159 0.68 13.32 -21.77
N MET A 160 0.65 12.13 -21.15
CA MET A 160 1.73 11.15 -21.22
C MET A 160 1.77 10.48 -22.59
N ASP A 161 2.90 9.86 -22.86
CA ASP A 161 3.01 8.89 -23.93
C ASP A 161 1.93 7.82 -23.82
N LYS A 162 1.29 7.49 -24.93
CA LYS A 162 0.21 6.50 -24.98
C LYS A 162 0.61 5.17 -24.33
N THR A 163 1.82 4.71 -24.62
CA THR A 163 2.37 3.46 -24.06
C THR A 163 2.51 3.50 -22.54
N ILE A 164 2.92 4.63 -21.97
CA ILE A 164 3.01 4.81 -20.52
C ILE A 164 1.60 4.86 -19.90
N SER A 165 0.69 5.58 -20.53
CA SER A 165 -0.72 5.62 -20.10
C SER A 165 -1.34 4.22 -20.04
N GLU A 166 -1.11 3.39 -21.07
CA GLU A 166 -1.59 2.01 -21.13
C GLU A 166 -1.02 1.14 -19.99
N ILE A 167 0.26 1.33 -19.64
CA ILE A 167 0.89 0.63 -18.51
C ILE A 167 0.23 1.04 -17.19
N LEU A 168 0.02 2.34 -16.97
CA LEU A 168 -0.61 2.85 -15.75
C LEU A 168 -2.07 2.42 -15.63
N VAL A 169 -2.85 2.54 -16.69
CA VAL A 169 -4.26 2.09 -16.72
C VAL A 169 -4.34 0.60 -16.44
N GLY A 170 -3.47 -0.20 -17.05
CA GLY A 170 -3.41 -1.64 -16.80
C GLY A 170 -3.04 -1.98 -15.34
N ALA A 171 -2.18 -1.19 -14.70
CA ALA A 171 -1.86 -1.36 -13.30
C ALA A 171 -3.05 -1.00 -12.38
N ILE A 172 -3.76 0.10 -12.68
CA ILE A 172 -4.95 0.52 -11.96
C ILE A 172 -6.04 -0.55 -12.04
N GLU A 173 -6.28 -1.09 -13.24
CA GLU A 173 -7.27 -2.14 -13.46
C GLU A 173 -6.94 -3.41 -12.67
N ARG A 174 -5.67 -3.86 -12.68
CA ARG A 174 -5.23 -5.03 -11.89
C ARG A 174 -5.42 -4.81 -10.40
N MET A 175 -5.07 -3.61 -9.91
CA MET A 175 -5.23 -3.24 -8.52
C MET A 175 -6.70 -3.26 -8.11
N ALA A 176 -7.59 -2.66 -8.91
CA ALA A 176 -9.02 -2.64 -8.67
C ALA A 176 -9.62 -4.05 -8.63
N ARG A 177 -9.25 -4.92 -9.58
CA ARG A 177 -9.73 -6.30 -9.64
C ARG A 177 -9.34 -7.09 -8.38
N VAL A 178 -8.09 -6.97 -7.92
CA VAL A 178 -7.67 -7.64 -6.69
C VAL A 178 -8.38 -7.04 -5.47
N ALA A 179 -8.52 -5.72 -5.40
CA ALA A 179 -9.26 -5.07 -4.34
C ALA A 179 -10.70 -5.61 -4.26
N VAL A 180 -11.45 -5.61 -5.36
CA VAL A 180 -12.83 -6.13 -5.40
C VAL A 180 -12.90 -7.58 -4.94
N ASN A 181 -11.99 -8.44 -5.37
CA ASN A 181 -11.97 -9.84 -4.91
C ASN A 181 -11.79 -9.95 -3.38
N VAL A 182 -10.91 -9.13 -2.80
CA VAL A 182 -10.71 -9.09 -1.34
C VAL A 182 -11.96 -8.57 -0.64
N LEU A 183 -12.56 -7.51 -1.16
CA LEU A 183 -13.78 -6.91 -0.58
C LEU A 183 -14.98 -7.87 -0.68
N THR A 184 -15.09 -8.63 -1.75
CA THR A 184 -16.13 -9.67 -1.91
C THR A 184 -16.01 -10.77 -0.85
N ILE A 185 -14.78 -11.14 -0.47
CA ILE A 185 -14.56 -12.18 0.56
C ILE A 185 -14.84 -11.64 1.96
N LEU A 186 -14.43 -10.40 2.24
CA LEU A 186 -14.44 -9.83 3.58
C LEU A 186 -15.71 -9.04 3.91
N ALA A 187 -16.42 -8.53 2.90
CA ALA A 187 -17.62 -7.69 3.04
C ALA A 187 -17.45 -6.61 4.13
N PRO A 188 -16.42 -5.72 4.02
CA PRO A 188 -16.12 -4.76 5.08
C PRO A 188 -17.16 -3.65 5.15
N ASP A 189 -17.26 -3.00 6.32
CA ASP A 189 -18.08 -1.79 6.52
C ASP A 189 -17.54 -0.61 5.71
N CYS A 190 -16.21 -0.51 5.57
CA CYS A 190 -15.54 0.46 4.72
C CYS A 190 -14.13 0.00 4.31
N THR A 191 -13.61 0.65 3.27
CA THR A 191 -12.25 0.43 2.78
C THR A 191 -11.50 1.74 2.75
N ILE A 192 -10.30 1.77 3.31
CA ILE A 192 -9.46 2.95 3.34
C ILE A 192 -8.24 2.72 2.47
N VAL A 193 -8.09 3.55 1.45
CA VAL A 193 -6.96 3.49 0.53
C VAL A 193 -5.98 4.65 0.79
N PHE A 194 -4.67 4.38 0.68
CA PHE A 194 -3.63 5.36 0.95
C PHE A 194 -2.32 5.04 0.23
N GLY A 195 -1.38 5.98 0.30
CA GLY A 195 -0.09 5.89 -0.38
C GLY A 195 -0.05 6.69 -1.68
N SER A 196 1.16 6.99 -2.14
CA SER A 196 1.43 7.98 -3.19
C SER A 196 0.62 7.79 -4.48
N MET A 197 0.29 6.56 -4.87
CA MET A 197 -0.55 6.33 -6.04
C MET A 197 -1.99 6.80 -5.84
N PHE A 198 -2.56 6.61 -4.64
CA PHE A 198 -3.92 7.05 -4.35
C PHE A 198 -4.04 8.54 -4.03
N GLU A 199 -2.94 9.24 -3.76
CA GLU A 199 -2.92 10.69 -3.60
C GLU A 199 -3.28 11.40 -4.91
N ASN A 200 -2.96 10.81 -6.05
CA ASN A 200 -3.40 11.32 -7.34
C ASN A 200 -4.90 11.10 -7.55
N THR A 201 -5.62 12.21 -7.71
CA THR A 201 -7.08 12.18 -7.87
C THR A 201 -7.53 11.46 -9.15
N SER A 202 -6.78 11.54 -10.24
CA SER A 202 -7.11 10.84 -11.50
C SER A 202 -6.94 9.33 -11.36
N ILE A 203 -5.87 8.88 -10.72
CA ILE A 203 -5.64 7.46 -10.43
C ILE A 203 -6.72 6.92 -9.49
N TYR A 204 -7.01 7.65 -8.41
CA TYR A 204 -8.07 7.26 -7.48
C TYR A 204 -9.44 7.16 -8.15
N LYS A 205 -9.84 8.18 -8.93
CA LYS A 205 -11.11 8.16 -9.67
C LYS A 205 -11.19 6.97 -10.63
N LEU A 206 -10.13 6.72 -11.39
CA LEU A 206 -10.08 5.60 -12.32
C LEU A 206 -10.11 4.25 -11.59
N PHE A 207 -9.43 4.14 -10.45
CA PHE A 207 -9.50 2.97 -9.58
C PHE A 207 -10.94 2.69 -9.11
N ILE A 208 -11.65 3.72 -8.62
CA ILE A 208 -13.07 3.59 -8.23
C ILE A 208 -13.93 3.18 -9.43
N GLN A 209 -13.72 3.77 -10.61
CA GLN A 209 -14.45 3.39 -11.82
C GLN A 209 -14.27 1.91 -12.17
N TYR A 210 -13.05 1.38 -12.06
CA TYR A 210 -12.80 -0.05 -12.26
C TYR A 210 -13.41 -0.91 -11.15
N CYS A 211 -13.34 -0.50 -9.89
CA CYS A 211 -14.02 -1.21 -8.81
C CYS A 211 -15.52 -1.30 -9.07
N THR A 212 -16.17 -0.18 -9.38
CA THR A 212 -17.62 -0.14 -9.70
C THR A 212 -17.97 -0.93 -10.97
N LYS A 213 -17.08 -0.98 -11.96
CA LYS A 213 -17.26 -1.80 -13.18
C LYS A 213 -17.31 -3.30 -12.84
N TYR A 214 -16.53 -3.74 -11.85
CA TYR A 214 -16.50 -5.14 -11.42
C TYR A 214 -17.62 -5.48 -10.44
N ASP A 215 -18.02 -4.54 -9.59
CA ASP A 215 -19.15 -4.66 -8.67
C ASP A 215 -19.69 -3.26 -8.35
N GLU A 216 -20.96 -3.02 -8.68
CA GLU A 216 -21.64 -1.72 -8.53
C GLU A 216 -21.73 -1.22 -7.08
N ASN A 217 -21.56 -2.11 -6.09
CA ASN A 217 -21.56 -1.77 -4.68
C ASN A 217 -20.25 -1.09 -4.24
N TYR A 218 -19.14 -1.28 -4.97
CA TYR A 218 -17.84 -0.75 -4.60
C TYR A 218 -17.59 0.64 -5.22
N THR A 219 -18.16 1.64 -4.58
CA THR A 219 -18.08 3.05 -4.95
C THR A 219 -17.24 3.85 -3.95
N ASP A 220 -17.09 5.13 -4.18
CA ASP A 220 -16.47 6.09 -3.25
C ASP A 220 -17.19 6.24 -1.90
N LYS A 221 -18.39 5.68 -1.76
CA LYS A 221 -19.11 5.60 -0.47
C LYS A 221 -18.52 4.51 0.42
N LEU A 222 -18.09 3.39 -0.15
CA LEU A 222 -17.49 2.27 0.56
C LEU A 222 -15.96 2.37 0.59
N ILE A 223 -15.37 2.96 -0.45
CA ILE A 223 -13.92 3.08 -0.60
C ILE A 223 -13.54 4.55 -0.52
N SER A 224 -12.81 4.94 0.51
CA SER A 224 -12.40 6.32 0.73
C SER A 224 -10.88 6.46 0.88
N ARG A 225 -10.35 7.64 0.55
CA ARG A 225 -8.94 7.95 0.79
C ARG A 225 -8.71 8.31 2.25
N SER A 226 -7.58 7.89 2.79
CA SER A 226 -7.11 8.33 4.09
C SER A 226 -6.81 9.84 4.10
N HIS A 227 -7.14 10.50 5.20
CA HIS A 227 -6.72 11.88 5.48
C HIS A 227 -5.39 11.95 6.26
N LEU A 228 -4.82 10.80 6.62
CA LEU A 228 -3.57 10.70 7.39
C LEU A 228 -2.39 10.24 6.50
N SER A 229 -2.59 10.14 5.19
CA SER A 229 -1.60 9.54 4.26
C SER A 229 -0.24 10.25 4.33
N ASP A 230 -0.22 11.56 4.40
CA ASP A 230 0.97 12.41 4.53
C ASP A 230 1.73 12.20 5.86
N LYS A 231 1.04 11.70 6.90
CA LYS A 231 1.59 11.47 8.25
C LYS A 231 1.99 10.01 8.49
N MET A 232 1.86 9.15 7.49
CA MET A 232 2.04 7.70 7.62
C MET A 232 3.40 7.31 8.22
N ALA A 233 4.45 8.05 7.93
CA ALA A 233 5.81 7.69 8.36
C ALA A 233 5.98 7.65 9.89
N TYR A 234 5.20 8.41 10.66
CA TYR A 234 5.36 8.54 12.11
C TYR A 234 4.07 8.28 12.91
N ILE A 235 2.89 8.51 12.33
CA ILE A 235 1.64 8.38 13.09
C ILE A 235 1.34 6.94 13.49
N GLY A 236 1.70 5.98 12.63
CA GLY A 236 1.55 4.56 12.94
C GLY A 236 2.37 4.14 14.16
N GLY A 237 3.59 4.67 14.27
CA GLY A 237 4.44 4.41 15.42
C GLY A 237 3.87 4.93 16.74
N THR A 238 3.33 6.14 16.73
CA THR A 238 2.70 6.71 17.94
C THR A 238 1.42 5.97 18.33
N ALA A 239 0.62 5.53 17.35
CA ALA A 239 -0.59 4.74 17.60
C ALA A 239 -0.25 3.39 18.25
N LEU A 240 0.75 2.66 17.74
CA LEU A 240 1.19 1.40 18.33
C LEU A 240 1.65 1.54 19.77
N ILE A 241 2.38 2.60 20.10
CA ILE A 241 2.79 2.89 21.48
C ILE A 241 1.55 3.11 22.36
N ALA A 242 0.61 3.93 21.90
CA ALA A 242 -0.62 4.22 22.64
C ALA A 242 -1.43 2.95 22.91
N VAL A 243 -1.66 2.10 21.90
CA VAL A 243 -2.38 0.83 22.03
C VAL A 243 -1.65 -0.12 22.97
N SER A 244 -0.35 -0.32 22.79
CA SER A 244 0.45 -1.21 23.63
C SER A 244 0.47 -0.75 25.09
N TYR A 245 0.54 0.56 25.34
CA TYR A 245 0.58 1.09 26.69
C TYR A 245 -0.77 0.94 27.40
N THR A 246 -1.88 1.14 26.70
CA THR A 246 -3.22 0.94 27.26
C THR A 246 -3.48 -0.52 27.63
N HIS A 247 -3.01 -1.46 26.83
CA HIS A 247 -3.11 -2.89 27.12
C HIS A 247 -2.21 -3.35 28.30
N LEU A 248 -1.05 -2.70 28.49
CA LEU A 248 -0.13 -3.04 29.57
C LEU A 248 -0.48 -2.42 30.91
N THR A 249 -1.18 -1.28 30.91
CA THR A 249 -1.41 -0.47 32.12
C THR A 249 -2.84 -0.52 32.68
N LEU A 250 -3.81 -1.00 31.89
CA LEU A 250 -5.16 -1.21 32.42
C LEU A 250 -5.21 -2.54 33.18
N PRO A 251 -5.57 -2.55 34.48
CA PRO A 251 -5.79 -3.79 35.21
C PRO A 251 -6.89 -4.61 34.53
N THR A 252 -6.58 -5.83 34.16
CA THR A 252 -7.46 -6.76 33.45
C THR A 252 -8.61 -7.29 34.31
N LYS A 253 -8.80 -6.79 35.54
CA LYS A 253 -9.94 -7.09 36.41
C LYS A 253 -10.31 -5.92 37.30
N LEU A 254 -11.44 -5.32 37.03
CA LEU A 254 -12.32 -4.85 38.08
C LEU A 254 -13.02 -6.10 38.61
N GLU A 255 -12.45 -6.72 39.65
CA GLU A 255 -13.22 -7.62 40.48
C GLU A 255 -14.12 -6.75 41.35
N VAL A 256 -15.44 -6.82 41.07
CA VAL A 256 -16.51 -6.36 41.95
C VAL A 256 -17.00 -7.57 42.71
#